data_f26e3e0e8a0500e8d108d375dda9ab71
#
_entry.id   f26e3e0e8a0500e8d108d375dda9ab71
#
_cell.length_a   1.000
_cell.length_b   1.000
_cell.length_c   1.000
_cell.angle_alpha   90.00
_cell.angle_beta   90.00
_cell.angle_gamma   90.00
#
_symmetry.space_group_name_H-M   'P 1'
#
loop_
_entity.id
_entity.type
_entity.pdbx_description
1 polymer ?
#
loop_
_entity_poly.entity_id
_entity_poly.type
_entity_poly.pdbx_seq_one_letter_code
_entity_poly.pdbx_strand_id
1 'polypeptide(L)'
;MIESPRRGFLRRLFSLGGLSAAAASAQQGQGQGQGRGQGEYRFLPRYARRQDYKSLKQSSYDRTGGNSDRWPIPAGGTQEVFNSAGPGVITHIWFTIAAPSVNHLKEVVIRAYWDGNAKPSVEVPVGDFFGLNLGQYFVYQSEFLNCSSVKAMNSYFAMLFRKSARITATNEGQQAVGSFYSNIDYQVAPSLPDDVLYFHAQYRQSAPNAPTTNDWKTNGDANKLLNTDGKSNYVYAETRGRGHMMGVTLGVLQNQEFWMGEGDDMIFIDDESKPAIIGTGSEDYFCGAWDFGGRDGAVPFAHLYNGAQFIQSPERTGGRYCLYRWHADNPVTFTRYLKHTMEHGHANHRADNFYSVCYWYQSEPFTDFPALPVAADRIPVLKAVAGPGGAKST
;
A
#
# COMPACT_ATOMS: atom_id res chain seq x y z
N MET A 1 34.55 -5.57 44.52
CA MET A 1 34.40 -6.78 45.39
C MET A 1 32.93 -6.87 45.70
N ILE A 2 32.32 -7.84 45.21
CA ILE A 2 31.32 -8.78 45.73
C ILE A 2 30.64 -9.48 44.53
N GLU A 3 30.75 -10.73 44.62
CA GLU A 3 30.59 -11.85 43.77
C GLU A 3 29.19 -12.14 43.24
N SER A 4 29.19 -12.79 42.12
CA SER A 4 28.09 -13.57 41.51
C SER A 4 27.89 -14.91 42.24
N PRO A 5 26.72 -15.50 42.22
CA PRO A 5 26.66 -16.95 42.16
C PRO A 5 25.99 -17.52 40.94
N ARG A 6 26.70 -18.45 40.35
CA ARG A 6 26.28 -19.40 39.32
C ARG A 6 25.59 -20.62 39.96
N ARG A 7 24.76 -21.27 39.12
CA ARG A 7 24.42 -22.70 39.04
C ARG A 7 23.22 -23.24 39.81
N GLY A 8 22.34 -23.83 38.99
CA GLY A 8 21.38 -24.83 39.38
C GLY A 8 20.88 -25.63 38.19
N PHE A 9 21.64 -26.69 37.87
CA PHE A 9 21.36 -27.73 36.86
C PHE A 9 20.45 -28.78 37.48
N LEU A 10 19.28 -29.09 36.88
CA LEU A 10 18.55 -30.31 37.25
C LEU A 10 18.08 -31.07 36.02
N ARG A 11 18.70 -32.19 35.79
CA ARG A 11 18.31 -33.31 34.93
C ARG A 11 17.06 -34.02 35.51
N ARG A 12 16.11 -34.40 34.66
CA ARG A 12 15.25 -35.62 34.81
C ARG A 12 14.91 -36.10 33.42
N LEU A 13 15.50 -37.18 33.04
CA LEU A 13 15.14 -38.62 33.03
C LEU A 13 13.94 -38.94 32.10
N PHE A 14 14.36 -39.71 31.09
CA PHE A 14 13.53 -40.48 30.15
C PHE A 14 12.63 -41.50 30.90
N SER A 15 11.41 -41.70 30.40
CA SER A 15 10.67 -42.93 30.54
C SER A 15 10.18 -43.38 29.17
N LEU A 16 10.67 -44.53 28.75
CA LEU A 16 10.20 -45.35 27.62
C LEU A 16 8.81 -45.92 27.97
N GLY A 17 7.89 -45.84 27.05
CA GLY A 17 6.57 -46.49 27.10
C GLY A 17 6.13 -46.95 25.71
N GLY A 18 6.22 -48.24 25.54
CA GLY A 18 5.45 -49.23 24.80
C GLY A 18 4.95 -48.92 23.38
N LEU A 19 5.56 -49.54 22.38
CA LEU A 19 5.00 -49.82 21.05
C LEU A 19 3.90 -50.91 21.19
N SER A 20 2.67 -50.58 20.78
CA SER A 20 1.64 -51.55 20.43
C SER A 20 1.40 -51.53 18.93
N ALA A 21 1.83 -52.57 18.24
CA ALA A 21 1.50 -52.79 16.84
C ALA A 21 0.08 -53.35 16.75
N ALA A 22 -0.81 -52.65 16.10
CA ALA A 22 -2.10 -53.17 15.64
C ALA A 22 -2.00 -53.44 14.14
N ALA A 23 -1.98 -54.71 13.79
CA ALA A 23 -2.12 -55.17 12.41
C ALA A 23 -3.57 -55.03 11.98
N ALA A 24 -3.84 -54.21 10.96
CA ALA A 24 -5.11 -54.16 10.28
C ALA A 24 -5.01 -54.84 8.92
N SER A 25 -5.84 -55.84 8.73
CA SER A 25 -5.97 -56.70 7.56
C SER A 25 -6.40 -55.93 6.31
N ALA A 26 -5.70 -56.21 5.21
CA ALA A 26 -6.05 -55.75 3.87
C ALA A 26 -7.33 -56.40 3.36
N GLN A 27 -8.33 -55.60 3.04
CA GLN A 27 -9.42 -55.99 2.19
C GLN A 27 -9.20 -55.40 0.79
N GLN A 28 -8.98 -56.28 -0.18
CA GLN A 28 -8.92 -55.94 -1.60
C GLN A 28 -10.29 -55.55 -2.10
N GLY A 29 -10.51 -54.27 -2.41
CA GLY A 29 -11.60 -53.79 -3.22
C GLY A 29 -11.08 -53.33 -4.57
N GLN A 30 -11.43 -54.03 -5.63
CA GLN A 30 -11.20 -53.54 -7.02
C GLN A 30 -12.12 -52.36 -7.28
N GLY A 31 -11.52 -51.17 -7.50
CA GLY A 31 -12.18 -49.94 -7.93
C GLY A 31 -11.32 -49.23 -8.96
N GLN A 32 -11.91 -48.99 -10.08
CA GLN A 32 -11.40 -48.43 -11.34
C GLN A 32 -10.53 -47.19 -11.16
N GLY A 33 -9.55 -47.04 -12.06
CA GLY A 33 -8.53 -45.99 -12.09
C GLY A 33 -9.07 -44.55 -12.05
N GLN A 34 -8.76 -43.88 -10.97
CA GLN A 34 -8.68 -42.41 -10.93
C GLN A 34 -7.21 -42.06 -10.66
N GLY A 35 -6.70 -41.10 -11.43
CA GLY A 35 -5.31 -40.70 -11.46
C GLY A 35 -4.69 -40.57 -10.06
N ARG A 36 -3.55 -41.19 -9.89
CA ARG A 36 -2.71 -41.03 -8.70
C ARG A 36 -2.43 -39.56 -8.52
N GLY A 37 -3.11 -38.93 -7.58
CA GLY A 37 -2.75 -37.62 -7.05
C GLY A 37 -1.28 -37.73 -6.59
N GLN A 38 -0.39 -37.00 -7.26
CA GLN A 38 0.97 -36.80 -6.79
C GLN A 38 0.86 -36.22 -5.38
N GLY A 39 1.39 -36.95 -4.38
CA GLY A 39 1.46 -36.46 -3.02
C GLY A 39 2.09 -35.07 -3.03
N GLU A 40 1.34 -34.08 -2.63
CA GLU A 40 1.79 -32.71 -2.64
C GLU A 40 2.85 -32.54 -1.56
N TYR A 41 4.11 -32.50 -1.96
CA TYR A 41 5.22 -32.18 -1.05
C TYR A 41 5.10 -30.71 -0.64
N ARG A 42 4.28 -30.43 0.38
CA ARG A 42 3.97 -29.09 0.87
C ARG A 42 5.18 -28.27 1.32
N PHE A 43 6.30 -28.95 1.63
CA PHE A 43 7.56 -28.31 2.04
C PHE A 43 8.41 -27.77 0.87
N LEU A 44 8.13 -28.15 -0.37
CA LEU A 44 8.89 -27.65 -1.51
C LEU A 44 8.36 -26.28 -1.93
N PRO A 45 9.22 -25.24 -1.91
CA PRO A 45 8.82 -23.91 -2.32
C PRO A 45 8.44 -23.88 -3.80
N ARG A 46 7.54 -22.97 -4.17
CA ARG A 46 7.04 -22.84 -5.55
C ARG A 46 8.16 -22.69 -6.58
N TYR A 47 9.21 -21.91 -6.26
CA TYR A 47 10.32 -21.68 -7.18
C TYR A 47 11.17 -22.94 -7.47
N ALA A 48 11.08 -23.98 -6.65
CA ALA A 48 11.76 -25.27 -6.86
C ALA A 48 10.93 -26.25 -7.71
N ARG A 49 9.74 -25.83 -8.18
CA ARG A 49 8.87 -26.64 -9.04
C ARG A 49 8.93 -26.16 -10.48
N ARG A 50 8.62 -27.05 -11.43
CA ARG A 50 8.42 -26.66 -12.83
C ARG A 50 7.32 -25.62 -12.92
N GLN A 51 7.59 -24.57 -13.70
CA GLN A 51 6.65 -23.47 -13.96
C GLN A 51 6.07 -23.61 -15.38
N ASP A 52 4.77 -23.38 -15.52
CA ASP A 52 4.03 -23.53 -16.79
C ASP A 52 3.66 -22.17 -17.40
N TYR A 53 4.54 -21.17 -17.27
CA TYR A 53 4.40 -19.87 -17.86
C TYR A 53 5.67 -19.45 -18.60
N LYS A 54 5.55 -18.48 -19.49
CA LYS A 54 6.66 -17.82 -20.16
C LYS A 54 6.99 -16.50 -19.43
N SER A 55 8.22 -16.39 -18.93
CA SER A 55 8.75 -15.15 -18.35
C SER A 55 9.12 -14.16 -19.46
N LEU A 56 8.70 -12.92 -19.31
CA LEU A 56 8.92 -11.83 -20.26
C LEU A 56 9.26 -10.53 -19.49
N LYS A 57 9.84 -9.57 -20.21
CA LYS A 57 10.11 -8.22 -19.72
C LYS A 57 9.77 -7.20 -20.79
N GLN A 58 9.13 -6.10 -20.39
CA GLN A 58 9.10 -4.87 -21.16
C GLN A 58 9.91 -3.80 -20.44
N SER A 59 10.69 -3.04 -21.15
CA SER A 59 11.55 -2.02 -20.58
C SER A 59 11.75 -0.86 -21.55
N SER A 60 12.31 0.22 -21.03
CA SER A 60 12.69 1.41 -21.79
C SER A 60 13.99 1.25 -22.58
N TYR A 61 14.47 0.02 -22.83
CA TYR A 61 15.71 -0.22 -23.52
C TYR A 61 15.74 0.41 -24.93
N ASP A 62 16.91 0.82 -25.36
CA ASP A 62 17.13 1.40 -26.69
C ASP A 62 16.93 0.35 -27.78
N ARG A 63 15.87 0.50 -28.57
CA ARG A 63 15.50 -0.44 -29.65
C ARG A 63 16.52 -0.49 -30.80
N THR A 64 17.41 0.49 -30.88
CA THR A 64 18.49 0.53 -31.88
C THR A 64 19.69 -0.33 -31.52
N GLY A 65 19.74 -0.84 -30.27
CA GLY A 65 20.90 -1.54 -29.69
C GLY A 65 21.95 -0.59 -29.12
N GLY A 66 21.63 0.71 -29.04
CA GLY A 66 22.44 1.71 -28.36
C GLY A 66 22.24 1.69 -26.84
N ASN A 67 22.46 2.81 -26.16
CA ASN A 67 22.38 2.95 -24.69
C ASN A 67 21.50 4.11 -24.26
N SER A 68 20.55 4.54 -25.10
CA SER A 68 19.55 5.57 -24.77
C SER A 68 18.31 4.94 -24.15
N ASP A 69 18.47 4.20 -23.05
CA ASP A 69 17.49 3.31 -22.41
C ASP A 69 16.37 4.05 -21.66
N ARG A 70 15.94 5.20 -22.14
CA ARG A 70 14.97 6.07 -21.46
C ARG A 70 13.91 6.59 -22.42
N TRP A 71 12.78 7.00 -21.84
CA TRP A 71 11.79 7.78 -22.54
C TRP A 71 11.75 9.21 -22.00
N PRO A 72 11.88 10.24 -22.84
CA PRO A 72 11.49 11.59 -22.47
C PRO A 72 9.95 11.67 -22.49
N ILE A 73 9.35 12.34 -21.49
CA ILE A 73 7.91 12.59 -21.47
C ILE A 73 7.69 14.10 -21.42
N PRO A 74 7.24 14.73 -22.51
CA PRO A 74 6.98 16.17 -22.54
C PRO A 74 5.89 16.57 -21.55
N ALA A 75 5.79 17.85 -21.21
CA ALA A 75 4.69 18.39 -20.41
C ALA A 75 3.35 18.07 -21.12
N GLY A 76 2.38 17.55 -20.38
CA GLY A 76 1.11 17.05 -20.88
C GLY A 76 1.19 15.75 -21.68
N GLY A 77 2.38 15.21 -21.92
CA GLY A 77 2.60 13.98 -22.69
C GLY A 77 2.32 12.72 -21.92
N THR A 78 2.00 11.65 -22.66
CA THR A 78 1.78 10.30 -22.12
C THR A 78 2.70 9.31 -22.81
N GLN A 79 3.39 8.50 -22.02
CA GLN A 79 4.20 7.37 -22.47
C GLN A 79 3.49 6.06 -22.10
N GLU A 80 3.26 5.19 -23.09
CA GLU A 80 2.89 3.80 -22.82
C GLU A 80 4.14 3.05 -22.35
N VAL A 81 4.12 2.57 -21.11
CA VAL A 81 5.27 1.88 -20.48
C VAL A 81 5.11 0.36 -20.50
N PHE A 82 3.89 -0.12 -20.70
CA PHE A 82 3.57 -1.54 -20.82
C PHE A 82 2.33 -1.76 -21.67
N ASN A 83 2.38 -2.78 -22.53
CA ASN A 83 1.23 -3.25 -23.31
C ASN A 83 1.44 -4.73 -23.67
N SER A 84 0.52 -5.60 -23.26
CA SER A 84 0.59 -7.03 -23.56
C SER A 84 -0.78 -7.64 -23.75
N ALA A 85 -0.89 -8.55 -24.71
CA ALA A 85 -1.99 -9.51 -24.74
C ALA A 85 -1.81 -10.53 -23.60
N GLY A 86 -2.93 -11.06 -23.09
CA GLY A 86 -3.00 -12.04 -22.03
C GLY A 86 -3.46 -13.42 -22.51
N PRO A 87 -3.73 -14.33 -21.57
CA PRO A 87 -3.70 -14.09 -20.11
C PRO A 87 -2.30 -14.01 -19.53
N GLY A 88 -2.15 -13.16 -18.51
CA GLY A 88 -0.85 -12.94 -17.89
C GLY A 88 -0.89 -12.26 -16.53
N VAL A 89 0.29 -12.09 -15.93
CA VAL A 89 0.51 -11.46 -14.64
C VAL A 89 1.75 -10.58 -14.70
N ILE A 90 1.62 -9.29 -14.36
CA ILE A 90 2.78 -8.45 -14.05
C ILE A 90 3.22 -8.83 -12.64
N THR A 91 4.51 -9.13 -12.47
CA THR A 91 5.06 -9.64 -11.19
C THR A 91 6.01 -8.66 -10.54
N HIS A 92 6.57 -7.72 -11.30
CA HIS A 92 7.47 -6.71 -10.78
C HIS A 92 7.46 -5.47 -11.68
N ILE A 93 7.46 -4.30 -11.05
CA ILE A 93 7.63 -3.00 -11.71
C ILE A 93 8.81 -2.29 -11.04
N TRP A 94 9.76 -1.84 -11.84
CA TRP A 94 10.83 -0.96 -11.43
C TRP A 94 10.83 0.31 -12.26
N PHE A 95 10.80 1.46 -11.60
CA PHE A 95 10.92 2.77 -12.22
C PHE A 95 11.99 3.62 -11.57
N THR A 96 12.64 4.47 -12.37
CA THR A 96 13.42 5.61 -11.88
C THR A 96 13.27 6.80 -12.83
N ILE A 97 13.30 8.01 -12.27
CA ILE A 97 12.97 9.23 -12.99
C ILE A 97 14.04 10.30 -12.76
N ALA A 98 14.45 10.96 -13.84
CA ALA A 98 15.21 12.20 -13.79
C ALA A 98 14.42 13.32 -14.49
N ALA A 99 14.02 14.32 -13.71
CA ALA A 99 13.26 15.47 -14.16
C ALA A 99 13.79 16.75 -13.53
N PRO A 100 13.70 17.92 -14.21
CA PRO A 100 14.01 19.23 -13.63
C PRO A 100 13.06 19.61 -12.50
N SER A 101 11.76 19.27 -12.62
CA SER A 101 10.77 19.52 -11.58
C SER A 101 11.08 18.71 -10.33
N VAL A 102 11.18 19.37 -9.18
CA VAL A 102 11.30 18.72 -7.86
C VAL A 102 10.02 17.99 -7.46
N ASN A 103 8.90 18.32 -8.10
CA ASN A 103 7.57 17.78 -7.81
C ASN A 103 7.18 16.61 -8.73
N HIS A 104 8.10 16.11 -9.57
CA HIS A 104 7.78 15.08 -10.58
C HIS A 104 7.11 13.83 -9.98
N LEU A 105 7.35 13.49 -8.71
CA LEU A 105 6.69 12.38 -8.02
C LEU A 105 5.18 12.59 -7.83
N LYS A 106 4.73 13.84 -7.83
CA LYS A 106 3.31 14.25 -7.74
C LYS A 106 2.72 14.60 -9.12
N GLU A 107 3.57 14.98 -10.07
CA GLU A 107 3.18 15.44 -11.40
C GLU A 107 3.02 14.29 -12.40
N VAL A 108 3.84 13.24 -12.30
CA VAL A 108 3.75 12.05 -13.17
C VAL A 108 2.69 11.10 -12.62
N VAL A 109 1.70 10.76 -13.43
CA VAL A 109 0.58 9.87 -13.05
C VAL A 109 0.71 8.52 -13.76
N ILE A 110 0.65 7.45 -12.98
CA ILE A 110 0.56 6.08 -13.49
C ILE A 110 -0.90 5.68 -13.61
N ARG A 111 -1.28 5.15 -14.79
CA ARG A 111 -2.58 4.55 -15.03
C ARG A 111 -2.42 3.14 -15.58
N ALA A 112 -3.16 2.19 -15.01
CA ALA A 112 -3.21 0.82 -15.52
C ALA A 112 -4.63 0.42 -15.89
N TYR A 113 -4.72 -0.29 -17.02
CA TYR A 113 -5.98 -0.69 -17.65
C TYR A 113 -5.95 -2.20 -17.91
N TRP A 114 -6.99 -2.90 -17.49
CA TRP A 114 -7.13 -4.34 -17.66
C TRP A 114 -8.19 -4.67 -18.71
N ASP A 115 -7.89 -5.64 -19.55
CA ASP A 115 -8.82 -6.31 -20.47
C ASP A 115 -9.54 -5.38 -21.47
N GLY A 116 -8.87 -4.30 -21.87
CA GLY A 116 -9.37 -3.35 -22.87
C GLY A 116 -10.38 -2.32 -22.31
N ASN A 117 -10.54 -2.24 -20.99
CA ASN A 117 -11.38 -1.20 -20.39
C ASN A 117 -10.81 0.19 -20.66
N ALA A 118 -11.70 1.14 -20.92
CA ALA A 118 -11.34 2.54 -21.13
C ALA A 118 -11.00 3.27 -19.82
N LYS A 119 -11.59 2.82 -18.70
CA LYS A 119 -11.36 3.36 -17.36
C LYS A 119 -10.19 2.64 -16.69
N PRO A 120 -9.30 3.36 -16.00
CA PRO A 120 -8.17 2.74 -15.30
C PRO A 120 -8.61 2.06 -14.01
N SER A 121 -7.90 1.00 -13.64
CA SER A 121 -7.98 0.35 -12.32
C SER A 121 -6.89 0.85 -11.37
N VAL A 122 -5.91 1.52 -11.90
CA VAL A 122 -4.87 2.25 -11.17
C VAL A 122 -4.83 3.66 -11.72
N GLU A 123 -5.00 4.67 -10.86
CA GLU A 123 -4.82 6.08 -11.20
C GLU A 123 -4.18 6.80 -10.01
N VAL A 124 -2.85 6.93 -10.05
CA VAL A 124 -2.06 7.34 -8.89
C VAL A 124 -0.85 8.15 -9.34
N PRO A 125 -0.49 9.28 -8.67
CA PRO A 125 0.80 9.91 -8.86
C PRO A 125 1.93 8.92 -8.59
N VAL A 126 2.98 8.95 -9.38
CA VAL A 126 4.03 7.92 -9.35
C VAL A 126 4.67 7.77 -7.97
N GLY A 127 4.95 8.88 -7.28
CA GLY A 127 5.52 8.80 -5.93
C GLY A 127 4.58 8.13 -4.94
N ASP A 128 3.30 8.51 -4.98
CA ASP A 128 2.28 7.96 -4.09
C ASP A 128 2.07 6.46 -4.31
N PHE A 129 2.10 6.01 -5.58
CA PHE A 129 2.01 4.57 -5.90
C PHE A 129 3.12 3.75 -5.22
N PHE A 130 4.28 4.33 -5.03
CA PHE A 130 5.42 3.68 -4.36
C PHE A 130 5.60 4.11 -2.90
N GLY A 131 4.57 4.63 -2.23
CA GLY A 131 4.61 5.00 -0.80
C GLY A 131 5.43 6.26 -0.48
N LEU A 132 5.80 7.04 -1.49
CA LEU A 132 6.49 8.33 -1.36
C LEU A 132 5.48 9.48 -1.34
N ASN A 133 4.48 9.37 -0.47
CA ASN A 133 3.24 10.15 -0.51
C ASN A 133 3.42 11.67 -0.34
N LEU A 134 4.56 12.13 0.16
CA LEU A 134 4.87 13.56 0.29
C LEU A 134 5.77 14.11 -0.83
N GLY A 135 5.93 13.33 -1.93
CA GLY A 135 6.69 13.78 -3.10
C GLY A 135 8.20 13.86 -2.87
N GLN A 136 8.72 13.13 -1.89
CA GLN A 136 10.13 13.09 -1.53
C GLN A 136 10.65 11.65 -1.57
N TYR A 137 11.85 11.46 -2.12
CA TYR A 137 12.53 10.16 -2.07
C TYR A 137 13.15 9.89 -0.70
N PHE A 138 12.98 8.67 -0.23
CA PHE A 138 13.68 8.07 0.91
C PHE A 138 13.79 6.56 0.70
N VAL A 139 14.78 5.94 1.33
CA VAL A 139 14.98 4.48 1.24
C VAL A 139 14.11 3.77 2.27
N TYR A 140 13.36 2.79 1.82
CA TYR A 140 12.57 1.91 2.69
C TYR A 140 12.31 0.56 2.02
N GLN A 141 11.89 -0.42 2.78
CA GLN A 141 11.53 -1.75 2.32
C GLN A 141 10.23 -2.23 2.96
N SER A 142 9.36 -2.83 2.17
CA SER A 142 8.20 -3.59 2.63
C SER A 142 7.99 -4.82 1.75
N GLU A 143 6.96 -5.62 2.02
CA GLU A 143 6.63 -6.82 1.24
C GLU A 143 6.30 -6.48 -0.23
N PHE A 144 5.48 -5.45 -0.47
CA PHE A 144 4.96 -5.16 -1.80
C PHE A 144 5.59 -3.96 -2.49
N LEU A 145 6.11 -3.01 -1.72
CA LEU A 145 6.70 -1.79 -2.24
C LEU A 145 8.04 -1.49 -1.56
N ASN A 146 8.96 -0.95 -2.31
CA ASN A 146 10.16 -0.37 -1.74
C ASN A 146 10.71 0.77 -2.61
N CYS A 147 11.55 1.60 -2.00
CA CYS A 147 12.41 2.53 -2.71
C CYS A 147 13.85 2.27 -2.27
N SER A 148 14.70 1.85 -3.20
CA SER A 148 16.12 1.57 -2.95
C SER A 148 17.02 2.53 -3.70
N SER A 149 18.29 2.59 -3.36
CA SER A 149 19.28 3.43 -4.03
C SER A 149 18.78 4.86 -4.28
N VAL A 150 18.06 5.45 -3.32
CA VAL A 150 17.51 6.81 -3.31
C VAL A 150 16.35 7.03 -4.28
N LYS A 151 16.36 6.50 -5.52
CA LYS A 151 15.36 6.78 -6.58
C LYS A 151 14.82 5.54 -7.27
N ALA A 152 15.21 4.36 -6.87
CA ALA A 152 14.74 3.12 -7.47
C ALA A 152 13.43 2.66 -6.81
N MET A 153 12.32 2.87 -7.47
CA MET A 153 10.97 2.54 -7.00
C MET A 153 10.57 1.16 -7.49
N ASN A 154 10.16 0.27 -6.59
CA ASN A 154 9.81 -1.12 -6.90
C ASN A 154 8.43 -1.48 -6.37
N SER A 155 7.68 -2.26 -7.17
CA SER A 155 6.42 -2.89 -6.78
C SER A 155 6.44 -4.37 -7.10
N TYR A 156 6.03 -5.18 -6.15
CA TYR A 156 5.87 -6.63 -6.25
C TYR A 156 4.40 -7.08 -6.18
N PHE A 157 3.46 -6.15 -6.26
CA PHE A 157 2.05 -6.51 -6.40
C PHE A 157 1.84 -7.30 -7.69
N ALA A 158 1.22 -8.47 -7.58
CA ALA A 158 0.82 -9.26 -8.74
C ALA A 158 -0.38 -8.58 -9.42
N MET A 159 -0.25 -8.22 -10.71
CA MET A 159 -1.31 -7.55 -11.46
C MET A 159 -1.74 -8.46 -12.62
N LEU A 160 -2.88 -9.12 -12.42
CA LEU A 160 -3.42 -10.11 -13.37
C LEU A 160 -4.23 -9.43 -14.47
N PHE A 161 -4.19 -10.02 -15.65
CA PHE A 161 -5.03 -9.64 -16.78
C PHE A 161 -5.41 -10.87 -17.60
N ARG A 162 -6.67 -10.97 -18.02
CA ARG A 162 -7.19 -12.13 -18.77
C ARG A 162 -7.06 -11.99 -20.27
N LYS A 163 -7.26 -10.77 -20.78
CA LYS A 163 -7.22 -10.48 -22.22
C LYS A 163 -6.05 -9.57 -22.59
N SER A 164 -5.86 -8.50 -21.84
CA SER A 164 -4.77 -7.54 -22.10
C SER A 164 -4.49 -6.66 -20.88
N ALA A 165 -3.28 -6.12 -20.83
CA ALA A 165 -2.90 -5.08 -19.88
C ALA A 165 -2.19 -3.94 -20.57
N ARG A 166 -2.49 -2.70 -20.16
CA ARG A 166 -1.82 -1.49 -20.62
C ARG A 166 -1.51 -0.60 -19.42
N ILE A 167 -0.26 -0.11 -19.33
CA ILE A 167 0.15 0.87 -18.31
C ILE A 167 0.71 2.10 -19.03
N THR A 168 0.33 3.27 -18.56
CA THR A 168 0.81 4.57 -19.04
C THR A 168 1.40 5.41 -17.92
N ALA A 169 2.39 6.23 -18.26
CA ALA A 169 2.90 7.32 -17.44
C ALA A 169 2.59 8.65 -18.13
N THR A 170 1.78 9.51 -17.49
CA THR A 170 1.42 10.83 -18.01
C THR A 170 2.10 11.90 -17.19
N ASN A 171 2.83 12.79 -17.85
CA ASN A 171 3.42 13.96 -17.21
C ASN A 171 2.39 15.11 -17.18
N GLU A 172 1.74 15.32 -16.06
CA GLU A 172 0.78 16.42 -15.86
C GLU A 172 1.45 17.70 -15.33
N GLY A 173 2.79 17.70 -15.20
CA GLY A 173 3.58 18.86 -14.83
C GLY A 173 3.86 19.79 -16.00
N GLN A 174 4.46 20.95 -15.70
CA GLN A 174 4.76 22.01 -16.67
C GLN A 174 6.12 21.85 -17.34
N GLN A 175 6.99 20.98 -16.83
CA GLN A 175 8.33 20.73 -17.33
C GLN A 175 8.44 19.30 -17.85
N ALA A 176 9.17 19.10 -18.95
CA ALA A 176 9.40 17.77 -19.49
C ALA A 176 10.18 16.88 -18.48
N VAL A 177 9.77 15.63 -18.37
CA VAL A 177 10.57 14.57 -17.74
C VAL A 177 11.68 14.20 -18.75
N GLY A 178 12.93 14.46 -18.40
CA GLY A 178 14.07 14.18 -19.27
C GLY A 178 14.36 12.70 -19.46
N SER A 179 14.15 11.92 -18.39
CA SER A 179 14.39 10.48 -18.44
C SER A 179 13.42 9.73 -17.53
N PHE A 180 12.66 8.83 -18.13
CA PHE A 180 11.85 7.84 -17.44
C PHE A 180 12.39 6.46 -17.82
N TYR A 181 12.97 5.76 -16.84
CA TYR A 181 13.45 4.39 -17.02
C TYR A 181 12.45 3.43 -16.43
N SER A 182 12.20 2.33 -17.15
CA SER A 182 11.21 1.32 -16.78
C SER A 182 11.74 -0.09 -17.02
N ASN A 183 11.48 -0.98 -16.07
CA ASN A 183 11.59 -2.43 -16.23
C ASN A 183 10.34 -3.06 -15.62
N ILE A 184 9.57 -3.80 -16.41
CA ILE A 184 8.35 -4.48 -15.98
C ILE A 184 8.48 -5.96 -16.33
N ASP A 185 8.60 -6.79 -15.31
CA ASP A 185 8.63 -8.24 -15.43
C ASP A 185 7.21 -8.79 -15.40
N TYR A 186 6.89 -9.70 -16.31
CA TYR A 186 5.58 -10.31 -16.38
C TYR A 186 5.64 -11.75 -16.90
N GLN A 187 4.56 -12.46 -16.70
CA GLN A 187 4.37 -13.84 -17.11
C GLN A 187 3.15 -13.92 -18.01
N VAL A 188 3.25 -14.74 -19.06
CA VAL A 188 2.13 -15.15 -19.89
C VAL A 188 1.92 -16.64 -19.72
N ALA A 189 0.68 -17.04 -19.46
CA ALA A 189 0.29 -18.43 -19.22
C ALA A 189 -0.82 -18.84 -20.20
N PRO A 190 -1.04 -20.14 -20.45
CA PRO A 190 -2.15 -20.59 -21.32
C PRO A 190 -3.53 -20.22 -20.76
N SER A 191 -3.66 -20.15 -19.44
CA SER A 191 -4.87 -19.75 -18.72
C SER A 191 -4.52 -19.22 -17.33
N LEU A 192 -5.46 -18.49 -16.73
CA LEU A 192 -5.44 -18.11 -15.31
C LEU A 192 -6.58 -18.81 -14.59
N PRO A 193 -6.44 -19.11 -13.28
CA PRO A 193 -7.54 -19.62 -12.47
C PRO A 193 -8.77 -18.70 -12.51
N ASP A 194 -9.96 -19.26 -12.32
CA ASP A 194 -11.21 -18.47 -12.39
C ASP A 194 -11.37 -17.54 -11.18
N ASP A 195 -10.76 -17.86 -10.05
CA ASP A 195 -10.85 -17.14 -8.77
C ASP A 195 -9.85 -15.98 -8.64
N VAL A 196 -9.01 -15.70 -9.65
CA VAL A 196 -8.09 -14.57 -9.61
C VAL A 196 -8.79 -13.24 -9.86
N LEU A 197 -8.35 -12.20 -9.15
CA LEU A 197 -8.94 -10.87 -9.11
C LEU A 197 -8.03 -9.83 -9.75
N TYR A 198 -8.62 -8.73 -10.22
CA TYR A 198 -7.88 -7.60 -10.80
C TYR A 198 -7.36 -6.67 -9.73
N PHE A 199 -6.13 -6.22 -9.90
CA PHE A 199 -5.47 -5.26 -9.02
C PHE A 199 -6.00 -3.84 -9.24
N HIS A 200 -6.21 -3.12 -8.13
CA HIS A 200 -6.64 -1.73 -8.11
C HIS A 200 -5.74 -0.92 -7.18
N ALA A 201 -5.52 0.34 -7.54
CA ALA A 201 -4.89 1.32 -6.65
C ALA A 201 -5.49 2.70 -6.89
N GLN A 202 -5.92 3.38 -5.83
CA GLN A 202 -6.58 4.67 -5.90
C GLN A 202 -5.90 5.69 -5.01
N TYR A 203 -5.56 6.84 -5.60
CA TYR A 203 -5.11 8.01 -4.86
C TYR A 203 -6.27 8.79 -4.27
N ARG A 204 -6.10 9.26 -3.05
CA ARG A 204 -6.97 10.21 -2.38
C ARG A 204 -6.15 11.28 -1.67
N GLN A 205 -6.73 12.46 -1.52
CA GLN A 205 -6.17 13.51 -0.67
C GLN A 205 -7.27 14.34 0.00
N SER A 206 -6.93 14.89 1.15
CA SER A 206 -7.62 16.02 1.78
C SER A 206 -6.54 16.96 2.32
N ALA A 207 -6.43 18.15 1.74
CA ALA A 207 -5.31 19.04 2.00
C ALA A 207 -5.76 20.50 2.06
N PRO A 208 -6.20 20.99 3.25
CA PRO A 208 -6.28 20.30 4.54
C PRO A 208 -7.55 19.47 4.72
N ASN A 209 -7.55 18.59 5.73
CA ASN A 209 -8.77 18.02 6.27
C ASN A 209 -9.63 19.13 6.91
N ALA A 210 -10.95 18.97 6.87
CA ALA A 210 -11.88 19.90 7.48
C ALA A 210 -12.11 19.53 8.96
N PRO A 211 -11.60 20.31 9.94
CA PRO A 211 -11.71 19.95 11.34
C PRO A 211 -13.13 20.17 11.88
N THR A 212 -13.57 19.29 12.78
CA THR A 212 -14.87 19.38 13.45
C THR A 212 -14.89 20.39 14.60
N THR A 213 -13.73 20.79 15.09
CA THR A 213 -13.56 21.76 16.19
C THR A 213 -12.24 22.52 16.05
N ASN A 214 -12.10 23.62 16.79
CA ASN A 214 -10.85 24.38 16.89
C ASN A 214 -9.93 23.90 18.05
N ASP A 215 -10.35 22.91 18.82
CA ASP A 215 -9.50 22.28 19.85
C ASP A 215 -8.64 21.20 19.17
N TRP A 216 -7.38 21.49 18.99
CA TRP A 216 -6.41 20.62 18.32
C TRP A 216 -5.35 20.03 19.28
N LYS A 217 -5.59 20.15 20.59
CA LYS A 217 -4.79 19.45 21.59
C LYS A 217 -5.09 17.96 21.54
N THR A 218 -4.05 17.13 21.62
CA THR A 218 -4.18 15.67 21.60
C THR A 218 -5.18 15.17 22.66
N ASN A 219 -5.06 15.63 23.90
CA ASN A 219 -5.91 15.23 25.01
C ASN A 219 -6.76 16.40 25.54
N GLY A 220 -7.45 17.08 24.63
CA GLY A 220 -8.33 18.19 24.94
C GLY A 220 -9.81 17.80 25.00
N ASP A 221 -10.70 18.77 24.79
CA ASP A 221 -12.14 18.53 24.76
C ASP A 221 -12.58 17.66 23.56
N ALA A 222 -11.77 17.55 22.52
CA ALA A 222 -12.02 16.65 21.38
C ALA A 222 -12.19 15.19 21.79
N ASN A 223 -11.52 14.73 22.84
CA ASN A 223 -11.67 13.37 23.36
C ASN A 223 -13.09 13.03 23.86
N LYS A 224 -13.92 14.04 24.07
CA LYS A 224 -15.32 13.86 24.49
C LYS A 224 -16.30 13.82 23.33
N LEU A 225 -15.84 14.12 22.12
CA LEU A 225 -16.66 14.08 20.92
C LEU A 225 -16.88 12.65 20.48
N LEU A 226 -18.09 12.36 20.02
CA LEU A 226 -18.43 11.04 19.53
C LEU A 226 -18.41 11.04 18.00
N ASN A 227 -17.82 10.03 17.40
CA ASN A 227 -17.87 9.74 15.99
C ASN A 227 -18.29 8.29 15.78
N THR A 228 -19.58 8.06 15.57
CA THR A 228 -20.15 6.70 15.49
C THR A 228 -20.41 6.25 14.07
N ASP A 229 -20.43 7.15 13.09
CA ASP A 229 -20.82 6.88 11.71
C ASP A 229 -19.71 7.20 10.67
N GLY A 230 -18.59 7.76 11.10
CA GLY A 230 -17.43 8.05 10.24
C GLY A 230 -17.70 8.98 9.07
N LYS A 231 -18.80 9.75 9.08
CA LYS A 231 -19.18 10.59 7.93
C LYS A 231 -18.16 11.67 7.56
N SER A 232 -17.48 12.22 8.56
CA SER A 232 -16.47 13.26 8.38
C SER A 232 -15.05 12.69 8.25
N ASN A 233 -14.88 11.38 8.29
CA ASN A 233 -13.58 10.73 8.20
C ASN A 233 -12.94 10.96 6.83
N TYR A 234 -11.63 11.01 6.82
CA TYR A 234 -10.86 10.89 5.60
C TYR A 234 -11.10 9.52 4.95
N VAL A 235 -11.36 9.49 3.64
CA VAL A 235 -11.66 8.26 2.90
C VAL A 235 -10.42 7.79 2.15
N TYR A 236 -9.90 6.61 2.48
CA TYR A 236 -8.84 5.95 1.71
C TYR A 236 -9.34 5.38 0.39
N ALA A 237 -10.42 4.63 0.43
CA ALA A 237 -11.10 4.09 -0.74
C ALA A 237 -12.56 3.79 -0.44
N GLU A 238 -13.36 3.82 -1.49
CA GLU A 238 -14.74 3.37 -1.49
C GLU A 238 -14.99 2.66 -2.83
N THR A 239 -15.46 1.41 -2.78
CA THR A 239 -15.71 0.61 -3.97
C THR A 239 -16.90 -0.34 -3.80
N ARG A 240 -17.50 -0.71 -4.93
CA ARG A 240 -18.54 -1.71 -5.02
C ARG A 240 -18.06 -2.87 -5.88
N GLY A 241 -18.43 -4.08 -5.50
CA GLY A 241 -18.00 -5.31 -6.13
C GLY A 241 -17.63 -6.36 -5.11
N ARG A 242 -16.86 -7.37 -5.52
CA ARG A 242 -16.40 -8.44 -4.64
C ARG A 242 -14.88 -8.50 -4.68
N GLY A 243 -14.25 -8.51 -3.51
CA GLY A 243 -12.81 -8.53 -3.45
C GLY A 243 -12.23 -8.49 -2.05
N HIS A 244 -11.01 -7.97 -1.95
CA HIS A 244 -10.34 -7.77 -0.68
C HIS A 244 -9.31 -6.63 -0.76
N MET A 245 -9.23 -5.85 0.31
CA MET A 245 -8.23 -4.79 0.46
C MET A 245 -6.93 -5.36 1.02
N MET A 246 -5.83 -4.98 0.39
CA MET A 246 -4.48 -5.39 0.77
C MET A 246 -3.80 -4.42 1.75
N GLY A 247 -4.15 -3.14 1.70
CA GLY A 247 -3.57 -2.14 2.59
C GLY A 247 -3.56 -0.74 2.02
N VAL A 248 -2.88 0.15 2.74
CA VAL A 248 -2.79 1.57 2.41
C VAL A 248 -1.38 2.12 2.64
N THR A 249 -1.08 3.20 1.91
CA THR A 249 -0.01 4.13 2.25
C THR A 249 -0.61 5.50 2.58
N LEU A 250 -0.05 6.21 3.54
CA LEU A 250 -0.51 7.53 3.97
C LEU A 250 0.68 8.48 4.13
N GLY A 251 0.60 9.65 3.51
CA GLY A 251 1.44 10.79 3.80
C GLY A 251 0.69 11.83 4.63
N VAL A 252 1.29 12.28 5.71
CA VAL A 252 0.76 13.37 6.55
C VAL A 252 1.72 14.54 6.53
N LEU A 253 1.20 15.73 6.19
CA LEU A 253 1.87 17.00 6.43
C LEU A 253 1.09 17.76 7.50
N GLN A 254 1.69 17.92 8.69
CA GLN A 254 1.06 18.57 9.81
C GLN A 254 0.92 20.08 9.58
N ASN A 255 -0.30 20.59 9.69
CA ASN A 255 -0.59 22.00 9.67
C ASN A 255 -0.70 22.62 11.08
N GLN A 256 -0.61 21.78 12.09
CA GLN A 256 -0.84 22.12 13.50
C GLN A 256 0.22 21.50 14.40
N GLU A 257 0.48 22.12 15.56
CA GLU A 257 1.28 21.54 16.62
C GLU A 257 0.58 20.31 17.24
N PHE A 258 1.32 19.53 18.03
CA PHE A 258 0.94 18.33 18.76
C PHE A 258 0.69 17.11 17.86
N TRP A 259 0.44 15.97 18.51
CA TRP A 259 0.25 14.68 17.85
C TRP A 259 -0.98 14.65 16.95
N MET A 260 -0.83 14.03 15.79
CA MET A 260 -1.86 14.01 14.73
C MET A 260 -2.67 12.71 14.69
N GLY A 261 -2.24 11.66 15.38
CA GLY A 261 -2.58 10.29 15.04
C GLY A 261 -3.61 9.61 15.96
N GLU A 262 -4.36 10.35 16.77
CA GLU A 262 -5.40 9.78 17.64
C GLU A 262 -6.69 9.36 16.91
N GLY A 263 -6.72 9.43 15.60
CA GLY A 263 -7.92 9.13 14.83
C GLY A 263 -8.08 7.64 14.56
N ASP A 264 -9.28 7.11 14.80
CA ASP A 264 -9.61 5.71 14.58
C ASP A 264 -9.78 5.37 13.10
N ASP A 265 -9.31 4.20 12.67
CA ASP A 265 -9.73 3.62 11.41
C ASP A 265 -11.13 3.02 11.54
N MET A 266 -11.95 3.25 10.49
CA MET A 266 -13.28 2.65 10.37
C MET A 266 -13.42 2.02 8.99
N ILE A 267 -13.69 0.70 8.96
CA ILE A 267 -13.88 -0.03 7.72
C ILE A 267 -15.30 -0.56 7.63
N PHE A 268 -16.03 -0.10 6.62
CA PHE A 268 -17.38 -0.52 6.30
C PHE A 268 -17.30 -1.66 5.29
N ILE A 269 -17.88 -2.81 5.64
CA ILE A 269 -17.86 -4.04 4.84
C ILE A 269 -19.29 -4.49 4.62
N ASP A 270 -19.74 -4.44 3.37
CA ASP A 270 -21.09 -4.89 2.95
C ASP A 270 -22.26 -4.18 3.67
N ASP A 271 -21.97 -3.14 4.45
CA ASP A 271 -22.89 -2.22 5.12
C ASP A 271 -22.36 -0.79 4.99
N GLU A 272 -23.16 0.11 4.41
CA GLU A 272 -22.77 1.49 4.17
C GLU A 272 -23.00 2.41 5.38
N SER A 273 -23.78 1.93 6.36
CA SER A 273 -24.21 2.72 7.51
C SER A 273 -23.44 2.44 8.78
N LYS A 274 -22.81 1.27 8.88
CA LYS A 274 -22.15 0.81 10.10
C LYS A 274 -20.77 0.21 9.79
N PRO A 275 -19.70 0.70 10.42
CA PRO A 275 -18.40 0.09 10.29
C PRO A 275 -18.38 -1.32 10.91
N ALA A 276 -17.74 -2.26 10.23
CA ALA A 276 -17.53 -3.62 10.71
C ALA A 276 -16.24 -3.75 11.53
N ILE A 277 -15.26 -2.87 11.23
CA ILE A 277 -13.98 -2.80 11.93
C ILE A 277 -13.79 -1.35 12.39
N ILE A 278 -13.39 -1.18 13.66
CA ILE A 278 -13.05 0.12 14.25
C ILE A 278 -11.73 -0.09 15.00
N GLY A 279 -10.77 0.79 14.75
CA GLY A 279 -9.47 0.81 15.43
C GLY A 279 -9.46 1.71 16.67
N THR A 280 -8.25 2.10 17.07
CA THR A 280 -8.00 2.84 18.33
C THR A 280 -7.08 4.04 18.14
N GLY A 281 -6.53 4.23 16.94
CA GLY A 281 -5.62 5.32 16.60
C GLY A 281 -4.92 5.07 15.27
N SER A 282 -4.47 6.14 14.63
CA SER A 282 -3.76 6.02 13.35
C SER A 282 -2.43 5.29 13.51
N GLU A 283 -1.64 5.57 14.55
CA GLU A 283 -0.39 4.85 14.78
C GLU A 283 -0.63 3.36 15.09
N ASP A 284 -1.72 3.03 15.79
CA ASP A 284 -2.13 1.66 16.10
C ASP A 284 -2.51 0.92 14.83
N TYR A 285 -3.28 1.58 13.94
CA TYR A 285 -3.58 1.03 12.62
C TYR A 285 -2.30 0.71 11.84
N PHE A 286 -1.30 1.59 11.86
CA PHE A 286 0.00 1.37 11.22
C PHE A 286 0.96 0.51 12.06
N CYS A 287 0.45 -0.15 13.12
CA CYS A 287 1.17 -1.04 14.03
C CYS A 287 2.36 -0.36 14.72
N GLY A 288 2.21 0.93 15.01
CA GLY A 288 3.06 1.68 15.91
C GLY A 288 2.46 1.73 17.32
N ALA A 289 2.98 2.60 18.13
CA ALA A 289 2.44 2.90 19.46
C ALA A 289 3.05 4.20 19.99
N TRP A 290 2.33 4.89 20.88
CA TRP A 290 2.85 6.02 21.65
C TRP A 290 3.48 7.09 20.76
N ASP A 291 2.69 7.61 19.80
CA ASP A 291 3.08 8.70 18.89
C ASP A 291 4.35 8.36 18.07
N PHE A 292 4.61 7.06 17.80
CA PHE A 292 5.85 6.52 17.23
C PHE A 292 7.12 6.86 18.04
N GLY A 293 6.99 7.20 19.33
CA GLY A 293 8.07 7.66 20.21
C GLY A 293 8.02 9.15 20.56
N GLY A 294 6.99 9.87 20.11
CA GLY A 294 6.74 11.27 20.45
C GLY A 294 7.69 12.27 19.79
N ARG A 295 7.54 13.52 20.17
CA ARG A 295 8.17 14.70 19.56
C ARG A 295 9.69 14.61 19.36
N ASP A 296 10.39 14.03 20.31
CA ASP A 296 11.85 13.99 20.35
C ASP A 296 12.42 12.55 20.31
N GLY A 297 11.55 11.53 20.31
CA GLY A 297 11.93 10.13 20.32
C GLY A 297 11.53 9.33 19.08
N ALA A 298 10.73 9.91 18.17
CA ALA A 298 10.24 9.20 17.00
C ALA A 298 11.38 8.82 16.05
N VAL A 299 11.43 7.54 15.66
CA VAL A 299 12.41 6.98 14.76
C VAL A 299 11.71 6.30 13.59
N PRO A 300 12.04 6.61 12.33
CA PRO A 300 11.49 5.90 11.19
C PRO A 300 11.80 4.41 11.23
N PHE A 301 10.83 3.59 10.86
CA PHE A 301 10.98 2.14 10.74
C PHE A 301 10.20 1.60 9.54
N ALA A 302 10.66 0.48 8.98
CA ALA A 302 10.01 -0.22 7.89
C ALA A 302 10.16 -1.73 8.09
N HIS A 303 9.04 -2.42 8.26
CA HIS A 303 8.94 -3.87 8.40
C HIS A 303 8.21 -4.46 7.19
N LEU A 304 8.10 -5.78 7.07
CA LEU A 304 7.44 -6.41 5.92
C LEU A 304 6.02 -5.87 5.70
N TYR A 305 5.22 -5.74 6.76
CA TYR A 305 3.79 -5.47 6.64
C TYR A 305 3.35 -4.10 7.16
N ASN A 306 4.22 -3.37 7.85
CA ASN A 306 3.90 -2.06 8.40
C ASN A 306 5.13 -1.18 8.56
N GLY A 307 4.93 0.13 8.57
CA GLY A 307 6.01 1.07 8.82
C GLY A 307 5.54 2.52 8.94
N ALA A 308 6.37 3.28 9.64
CA ALA A 308 6.46 4.72 9.59
C ALA A 308 7.81 5.05 8.91
N GLN A 309 7.86 4.79 7.60
CA GLN A 309 9.12 4.74 6.84
C GLN A 309 9.78 6.10 6.65
N PHE A 310 9.06 7.18 6.92
CA PHE A 310 9.59 8.53 6.92
C PHE A 310 8.91 9.34 8.03
N ILE A 311 9.72 9.90 8.93
CA ILE A 311 9.28 10.81 9.99
C ILE A 311 10.26 11.98 10.01
N GLN A 312 9.74 13.20 9.96
CA GLN A 312 10.51 14.44 10.06
C GLN A 312 9.76 15.46 10.90
N SER A 313 10.41 16.07 11.88
CA SER A 313 9.84 17.10 12.76
C SER A 313 8.49 16.68 13.36
N PRO A 314 8.40 15.53 14.03
CA PRO A 314 7.14 15.00 14.53
C PRO A 314 6.46 15.96 15.52
N GLU A 315 5.13 15.96 15.56
CA GLU A 315 4.27 16.75 16.45
C GLU A 315 4.47 18.27 16.35
N ARG A 316 5.04 18.75 15.26
CA ARG A 316 5.25 20.17 14.99
C ARG A 316 4.53 20.59 13.72
N THR A 317 4.15 21.85 13.65
CA THR A 317 3.71 22.45 12.37
C THR A 317 4.80 22.24 11.32
N GLY A 318 4.44 21.67 10.17
CA GLY A 318 5.37 21.25 9.14
C GLY A 318 5.91 19.82 9.32
N GLY A 319 5.51 19.12 10.38
CA GLY A 319 5.84 17.72 10.62
C GLY A 319 5.37 16.82 9.48
N ARG A 320 6.15 15.79 9.15
CA ARG A 320 5.96 14.95 7.98
C ARG A 320 6.06 13.49 8.35
N TYR A 321 5.09 12.70 7.87
CA TYR A 321 5.08 11.25 8.04
C TYR A 321 4.73 10.58 6.71
N CYS A 322 5.38 9.46 6.40
CA CYS A 322 4.88 8.50 5.43
C CYS A 322 4.74 7.16 6.14
N LEU A 323 3.56 6.58 6.02
CA LEU A 323 3.13 5.39 6.76
C LEU A 323 2.62 4.35 5.76
N TYR A 324 2.73 3.06 6.10
CA TYR A 324 2.07 2.00 5.35
C TYR A 324 1.64 0.85 6.25
N ARG A 325 0.56 0.17 5.85
CA ARG A 325 0.16 -1.12 6.38
C ARG A 325 -0.32 -2.04 5.28
N TRP A 326 0.16 -3.28 5.32
CA TRP A 326 -0.29 -4.38 4.49
C TRP A 326 -1.00 -5.41 5.34
N HIS A 327 -2.20 -5.82 4.93
CA HIS A 327 -2.97 -6.88 5.60
C HIS A 327 -2.48 -8.29 5.20
N ALA A 328 -1.60 -8.38 4.19
CA ALA A 328 -0.87 -9.59 3.80
C ALA A 328 -1.75 -10.85 3.71
N ASP A 329 -1.48 -11.84 4.57
CA ASP A 329 -2.22 -13.11 4.57
C ASP A 329 -3.62 -13.01 5.23
N ASN A 330 -4.01 -11.83 5.73
CA ASN A 330 -5.32 -11.55 6.30
C ASN A 330 -5.96 -10.29 5.68
N PRO A 331 -6.19 -10.28 4.35
CA PRO A 331 -6.77 -9.15 3.67
C PRO A 331 -8.21 -8.89 4.13
N VAL A 332 -8.65 -7.64 4.05
CA VAL A 332 -10.01 -7.24 4.44
C VAL A 332 -10.98 -7.57 3.30
N THR A 333 -11.76 -8.63 3.45
CA THR A 333 -12.66 -9.16 2.41
C THR A 333 -14.00 -8.43 2.38
N PHE A 334 -14.59 -8.30 1.18
CA PHE A 334 -15.93 -7.77 0.96
C PHE A 334 -16.64 -8.52 -0.18
N THR A 335 -17.97 -8.55 -0.17
CA THR A 335 -18.77 -9.26 -1.18
C THR A 335 -19.59 -8.34 -2.07
N ARG A 336 -19.82 -7.08 -1.67
CA ARG A 336 -20.54 -6.06 -2.44
C ARG A 336 -20.06 -4.64 -2.24
N TYR A 337 -19.46 -4.31 -1.08
CA TYR A 337 -19.09 -2.94 -0.72
C TYR A 337 -17.93 -2.92 0.26
N LEU A 338 -17.00 -2.00 0.02
CA LEU A 338 -15.92 -1.62 0.93
C LEU A 338 -15.81 -0.11 0.97
N LYS A 339 -15.75 0.46 2.18
CA LYS A 339 -15.26 1.82 2.41
C LYS A 339 -14.28 1.79 3.58
N HIS A 340 -13.07 2.23 3.35
CA HIS A 340 -12.04 2.37 4.37
C HIS A 340 -11.81 3.84 4.68
N THR A 341 -11.91 4.21 5.93
CA THR A 341 -11.78 5.60 6.41
C THR A 341 -10.85 5.69 7.61
N MET A 342 -10.39 6.91 7.88
CA MET A 342 -9.58 7.26 9.05
C MET A 342 -10.05 8.59 9.59
N GLU A 343 -10.24 8.70 10.88
CA GLU A 343 -10.34 9.99 11.54
C GLU A 343 -9.03 10.78 11.39
N HIS A 344 -9.12 12.08 11.35
CA HIS A 344 -7.96 12.97 11.44
C HIS A 344 -7.92 13.64 12.82
N GLY A 345 -7.31 12.92 13.78
CA GLY A 345 -7.39 13.17 15.22
C GLY A 345 -8.75 12.73 15.80
N HIS A 346 -8.94 12.80 17.11
CA HIS A 346 -10.19 12.41 17.77
C HIS A 346 -11.40 13.07 17.12
N ALA A 347 -12.37 12.27 16.68
CA ALA A 347 -13.60 12.73 16.02
C ALA A 347 -13.34 13.80 14.95
N ASN A 348 -12.26 13.68 14.20
CA ASN A 348 -11.88 14.58 13.10
C ASN A 348 -11.58 16.03 13.54
N HIS A 349 -10.94 16.23 14.68
CA HIS A 349 -10.67 17.58 15.18
C HIS A 349 -9.46 18.28 14.53
N ARG A 350 -8.65 17.58 13.73
CA ARG A 350 -7.42 18.11 13.15
C ARG A 350 -7.56 18.52 11.69
N ALA A 351 -6.76 19.49 11.29
CA ALA A 351 -6.73 20.06 9.93
C ALA A 351 -5.43 19.74 9.17
N ASP A 352 -4.78 18.62 9.43
CA ASP A 352 -3.56 18.21 8.75
C ASP A 352 -3.85 17.76 7.31
N ASN A 353 -2.85 17.83 6.42
CA ASN A 353 -2.99 17.35 5.05
C ASN A 353 -2.73 15.85 5.00
N PHE A 354 -3.64 15.11 4.37
CA PHE A 354 -3.51 13.67 4.12
C PHE A 354 -3.44 13.39 2.61
N TYR A 355 -2.52 12.49 2.24
CA TYR A 355 -2.30 12.00 0.87
C TYR A 355 -2.14 10.49 0.93
N SER A 356 -2.97 9.72 0.26
CA SER A 356 -2.95 8.27 0.42
C SER A 356 -3.15 7.49 -0.87
N VAL A 357 -2.76 6.21 -0.82
CA VAL A 357 -3.15 5.21 -1.81
C VAL A 357 -3.69 3.99 -1.08
N CYS A 358 -4.85 3.52 -1.50
CA CYS A 358 -5.39 2.23 -1.10
C CYS A 358 -5.18 1.22 -2.22
N TYR A 359 -4.79 0.00 -1.87
CA TYR A 359 -4.51 -1.11 -2.78
C TYR A 359 -5.44 -2.27 -2.48
N TRP A 360 -6.11 -2.81 -3.52
CA TRP A 360 -7.03 -3.93 -3.36
C TRP A 360 -7.14 -4.77 -4.62
N TYR A 361 -7.78 -5.92 -4.49
CA TYR A 361 -8.16 -6.79 -5.59
C TYR A 361 -9.67 -6.94 -5.62
N GLN A 362 -10.29 -6.93 -6.83
CA GLN A 362 -11.71 -7.20 -6.98
C GLN A 362 -12.02 -7.89 -8.32
N SER A 363 -13.23 -8.45 -8.42
CA SER A 363 -13.69 -9.23 -9.59
C SER A 363 -13.80 -8.39 -10.85
N GLU A 364 -14.16 -7.13 -10.71
CA GLU A 364 -14.34 -6.19 -11.82
C GLU A 364 -12.97 -5.66 -12.28
N PRO A 365 -12.73 -5.57 -13.58
CA PRO A 365 -11.46 -5.07 -14.13
C PRO A 365 -11.31 -3.55 -14.02
N PHE A 366 -12.30 -2.84 -13.52
CA PHE A 366 -12.25 -1.41 -13.21
C PHE A 366 -13.31 -1.03 -12.16
N THR A 367 -13.15 0.14 -11.54
CA THR A 367 -14.16 0.82 -10.74
C THR A 367 -14.13 2.32 -11.06
N ASP A 368 -15.20 3.03 -10.75
CA ASP A 368 -15.24 4.47 -10.93
C ASP A 368 -14.46 5.16 -9.80
N PHE A 369 -13.40 5.86 -10.18
CA PHE A 369 -12.64 6.72 -9.27
C PHE A 369 -13.24 8.13 -9.25
N PRO A 370 -13.20 8.84 -8.11
CA PRO A 370 -13.37 10.29 -8.13
C PRO A 370 -12.26 10.91 -8.97
N ALA A 371 -12.55 12.09 -9.51
CA ALA A 371 -11.59 12.82 -10.33
C ALA A 371 -10.26 13.02 -9.59
N LEU A 372 -9.16 12.69 -10.28
CA LEU A 372 -7.83 12.95 -9.73
C LEU A 372 -7.64 14.48 -9.62
N PRO A 373 -7.23 15.03 -8.46
CA PRO A 373 -6.90 16.43 -8.33
C PRO A 373 -5.84 16.87 -9.35
N VAL A 374 -5.89 18.12 -9.81
CA VAL A 374 -4.87 18.67 -10.72
C VAL A 374 -3.47 18.62 -10.10
N ALA A 375 -2.42 18.58 -10.92
CA ALA A 375 -1.05 18.40 -10.46
C ALA A 375 -0.63 19.39 -9.36
N ALA A 376 -1.02 20.67 -9.49
CA ALA A 376 -0.70 21.70 -8.50
C ALA A 376 -1.31 21.42 -7.11
N ASP A 377 -2.51 20.87 -7.05
CA ASP A 377 -3.20 20.56 -5.80
C ASP A 377 -2.65 19.31 -5.10
N ARG A 378 -1.96 18.43 -5.83
CA ARG A 378 -1.32 17.23 -5.28
C ARG A 378 0.00 17.52 -4.57
N ILE A 379 0.61 18.68 -4.83
CA ILE A 379 1.90 19.05 -4.22
C ILE A 379 1.66 19.37 -2.74
N PRO A 380 2.37 18.71 -1.80
CA PRO A 380 2.22 18.97 -0.38
C PRO A 380 2.68 20.38 -0.01
N VAL A 381 1.73 21.24 0.35
CA VAL A 381 1.98 22.63 0.77
C VAL A 381 1.50 22.79 2.20
N LEU A 382 2.37 23.33 3.05
CA LEU A 382 2.02 23.66 4.43
C LEU A 382 0.90 24.72 4.47
N LYS A 383 -0.19 24.39 5.16
CA LYS A 383 -1.32 25.28 5.43
C LYS A 383 -1.46 25.49 6.93
N ALA A 384 -0.42 26.08 7.53
CA ALA A 384 -0.36 26.28 8.98
C ALA A 384 -1.65 26.94 9.51
N VAL A 385 -2.24 26.31 10.53
CA VAL A 385 -3.45 26.76 11.20
C VAL A 385 -3.05 27.40 12.53
N ALA A 386 -3.52 28.64 12.78
CA ALA A 386 -3.27 29.31 14.05
C ALA A 386 -3.97 28.59 15.21
N GLY A 387 -3.26 28.44 16.34
CA GLY A 387 -3.80 27.81 17.53
C GLY A 387 -4.99 28.54 18.15
N PRO A 388 -5.72 27.88 19.06
CA PRO A 388 -6.74 28.52 19.85
C PRO A 388 -6.15 29.73 20.59
N GLY A 389 -6.65 30.96 20.29
CA GLY A 389 -6.10 32.19 20.85
C GLY A 389 -5.19 33.00 19.91
N GLY A 390 -5.00 32.57 18.66
CA GLY A 390 -4.33 33.38 17.63
C GLY A 390 -2.80 33.46 17.75
N ALA A 391 -2.18 32.64 18.57
CA ALA A 391 -0.73 32.52 18.61
C ALA A 391 -0.22 31.88 17.31
N LYS A 392 0.51 32.64 16.49
CA LYS A 392 1.24 32.07 15.35
C LYS A 392 2.31 31.15 15.90
N SER A 393 2.39 29.92 15.39
CA SER A 393 3.53 29.04 15.64
C SER A 393 4.81 29.78 15.19
N THR A 394 5.72 29.97 16.10
CA THR A 394 7.07 30.49 15.85
C THR A 394 7.97 29.37 15.36
#